data_4ac6bd3d165059e801481846d74108d4
#
_entry.id   4ac6bd3d165059e801481846d74108d4
#
_cell.length_a   1.000
_cell.length_b   1.000
_cell.length_c   1.000
_cell.angle_alpha   90.00
_cell.angle_beta   90.00
_cell.angle_gamma   90.00
#
_symmetry.space_group_name_H-M   'P 1'
#
loop_
_entity.id
_entity.type
_entity.pdbx_description
1 polymer ?
#
loop_
_entity_poly.entity_id
_entity_poly.type
_entity_poly.pdbx_seq_one_letter_code
_entity_poly.pdbx_strand_id
1 'polypeptide(L)'
;LINDPRLSRLEKVLSGIAPNKRLAIAFSGGLDSRFLSFAAKYLGYTVKLLTVRGPHISAEETAEAVQWALDNGFEMELLDLNPLQMEAVEFNHTDRCYFCKKHLFLELKRRAADLPLCDGTNHSDLSHYRPGLKALSELKIHSPLAEAEFSKQDNREVGALTGLDRWDQAARPCMLTRLPYNQKVLASDLTAVGETETAMNRFFAGLNKGEIRFRLRKVSPEAFEMHIQREDFERLSEEERTEAEHLLASFPLFASAQWKPMEKLSGYFDQLLGQKAH
;
A
#
# COMPACT_ATOMS: atom_id res chain seq x y z
N LEU A 1 -26.29 -0.42 -15.12
CA LEU A 1 -24.85 -0.66 -15.19
C LEU A 1 -24.25 0.17 -16.31
N ILE A 2 -23.09 0.78 -16.07
CA ILE A 2 -22.33 1.53 -17.08
C ILE A 2 -21.84 0.53 -18.12
N ASN A 3 -22.05 0.85 -19.41
CA ASN A 3 -21.59 0.00 -20.50
C ASN A 3 -20.12 0.31 -20.83
N ASP A 4 -19.20 -0.24 -20.03
CA ASP A 4 -17.75 -0.15 -20.26
C ASP A 4 -17.21 -1.55 -20.58
N PRO A 5 -16.52 -1.74 -21.72
CA PRO A 5 -16.03 -3.06 -22.13
C PRO A 5 -15.00 -3.65 -21.14
N ARG A 6 -14.31 -2.81 -20.37
CA ARG A 6 -13.38 -3.25 -19.33
C ARG A 6 -14.13 -3.94 -18.18
N LEU A 7 -15.28 -3.39 -17.75
CA LEU A 7 -16.13 -4.05 -16.74
C LEU A 7 -16.67 -5.40 -17.24
N SER A 8 -17.01 -5.51 -18.52
CA SER A 8 -17.44 -6.79 -19.09
C SER A 8 -16.31 -7.84 -19.09
N ARG A 9 -15.06 -7.43 -19.35
CA ARG A 9 -13.89 -8.33 -19.21
C ARG A 9 -13.71 -8.77 -17.77
N LEU A 10 -13.79 -7.83 -16.81
CA LEU A 10 -13.66 -8.15 -15.39
C LEU A 10 -14.78 -9.09 -14.93
N GLU A 11 -16.02 -8.87 -15.35
CA GLU A 11 -17.14 -9.77 -15.02
C GLU A 11 -16.91 -11.19 -15.58
N LYS A 12 -16.40 -11.30 -16.80
CA LYS A 12 -16.05 -12.60 -17.40
C LYS A 12 -15.00 -13.34 -16.57
N VAL A 13 -13.96 -12.65 -16.11
CA VAL A 13 -12.92 -13.23 -15.23
C VAL A 13 -13.52 -13.64 -13.89
N LEU A 14 -14.25 -12.73 -13.24
CA LEU A 14 -14.86 -13.00 -11.93
C LEU A 14 -15.87 -14.15 -11.99
N SER A 15 -16.65 -14.29 -13.06
CA SER A 15 -17.59 -15.41 -13.23
C SER A 15 -16.89 -16.76 -13.36
N GLY A 16 -15.70 -16.80 -13.95
CA GLY A 16 -14.86 -17.99 -13.99
C GLY A 16 -14.26 -18.35 -12.61
N ILE A 17 -13.88 -17.35 -11.81
CA ILE A 17 -13.30 -17.52 -10.48
C ILE A 17 -14.37 -17.88 -9.44
N ALA A 18 -15.49 -17.18 -9.46
CA ALA A 18 -16.56 -17.26 -8.46
C ALA A 18 -17.97 -17.38 -9.13
N PRO A 19 -18.28 -18.54 -9.71
CA PRO A 19 -19.55 -18.76 -10.43
C PRO A 19 -20.80 -18.60 -9.54
N ASN A 20 -20.64 -18.80 -8.22
CA ASN A 20 -21.68 -18.56 -7.22
C ASN A 20 -21.78 -17.10 -6.75
N LYS A 21 -21.05 -16.19 -7.40
CA LYS A 21 -20.97 -14.75 -7.08
C LYS A 21 -20.56 -14.43 -5.63
N ARG A 22 -19.72 -15.27 -5.03
CA ARG A 22 -19.16 -15.05 -3.67
C ARG A 22 -17.65 -15.21 -3.69
N LEU A 23 -16.92 -14.22 -3.17
CA LEU A 23 -15.46 -14.24 -3.12
C LEU A 23 -14.90 -13.48 -1.91
N ALA A 24 -13.66 -13.76 -1.57
CA ALA A 24 -12.89 -12.99 -0.60
C ALA A 24 -11.83 -12.15 -1.31
N ILE A 25 -11.56 -10.96 -0.81
CA ILE A 25 -10.51 -10.07 -1.34
C ILE A 25 -9.51 -9.76 -0.24
N ALA A 26 -8.22 -9.98 -0.51
CA ALA A 26 -7.11 -9.46 0.28
C ALA A 26 -7.09 -7.93 0.15
N PHE A 27 -7.64 -7.27 1.16
CA PHE A 27 -7.96 -5.85 1.13
C PHE A 27 -6.94 -5.02 1.90
N SER A 28 -6.19 -4.18 1.19
CA SER A 28 -5.17 -3.30 1.78
C SER A 28 -5.65 -1.86 2.01
N GLY A 29 -6.87 -1.51 1.56
CA GLY A 29 -7.36 -0.12 1.56
C GLY A 29 -6.71 0.77 0.49
N GLY A 30 -5.74 0.27 -0.28
CA GLY A 30 -5.17 0.97 -1.43
C GLY A 30 -6.11 0.95 -2.64
N LEU A 31 -5.86 1.86 -3.61
CA LEU A 31 -6.72 2.06 -4.77
C LEU A 31 -7.14 0.76 -5.47
N ASP A 32 -6.17 -0.11 -5.79
CA ASP A 32 -6.46 -1.30 -6.59
C ASP A 32 -7.37 -2.30 -5.86
N SER A 33 -7.14 -2.52 -4.55
CA SER A 33 -7.99 -3.39 -3.74
C SER A 33 -9.38 -2.79 -3.49
N ARG A 34 -9.47 -1.46 -3.34
CA ARG A 34 -10.74 -0.74 -3.24
C ARG A 34 -11.52 -0.82 -4.54
N PHE A 35 -10.85 -0.57 -5.68
CA PHE A 35 -11.48 -0.67 -6.99
C PHE A 35 -12.00 -2.09 -7.26
N LEU A 36 -11.18 -3.13 -7.03
CA LEU A 36 -11.63 -4.52 -7.21
C LEU A 36 -12.86 -4.83 -6.35
N SER A 37 -12.83 -4.43 -5.08
CA SER A 37 -13.95 -4.68 -4.15
C SER A 37 -15.22 -3.96 -4.59
N PHE A 38 -15.08 -2.70 -4.95
CA PHE A 38 -16.18 -1.87 -5.43
C PHE A 38 -16.76 -2.40 -6.76
N ALA A 39 -15.91 -2.70 -7.74
CA ALA A 39 -16.32 -3.22 -9.03
C ALA A 39 -17.00 -4.60 -8.92
N ALA A 40 -16.46 -5.50 -8.08
CA ALA A 40 -17.08 -6.80 -7.83
C ALA A 40 -18.49 -6.63 -7.22
N LYS A 41 -18.65 -5.75 -6.22
CA LYS A 41 -19.96 -5.44 -5.65
C LYS A 41 -20.92 -4.81 -6.68
N TYR A 42 -20.41 -3.88 -7.48
CA TYR A 42 -21.16 -3.23 -8.58
C TYR A 42 -21.66 -4.26 -9.61
N LEU A 43 -20.90 -5.32 -9.88
CA LEU A 43 -21.24 -6.44 -10.76
C LEU A 43 -22.11 -7.51 -10.07
N GLY A 44 -22.56 -7.26 -8.83
CA GLY A 44 -23.50 -8.14 -8.11
C GLY A 44 -22.84 -9.29 -7.36
N TYR A 45 -21.54 -9.18 -7.03
CA TYR A 45 -20.84 -10.17 -6.17
C TYR A 45 -21.00 -9.82 -4.70
N THR A 46 -21.13 -10.84 -3.86
CA THR A 46 -20.96 -10.73 -2.42
C THR A 46 -19.47 -10.86 -2.09
N VAL A 47 -18.92 -9.83 -1.48
CA VAL A 47 -17.49 -9.72 -1.21
C VAL A 47 -17.24 -9.72 0.29
N LYS A 48 -16.36 -10.62 0.74
CA LYS A 48 -15.76 -10.58 2.09
C LYS A 48 -14.37 -9.97 1.99
N LEU A 49 -14.12 -8.88 2.73
CA LEU A 49 -12.81 -8.24 2.80
C LEU A 49 -11.98 -8.86 3.91
N LEU A 50 -10.76 -9.26 3.59
CA LEU A 50 -9.78 -9.76 4.55
C LEU A 50 -8.62 -8.78 4.62
N THR A 51 -8.46 -8.11 5.75
CA THR A 51 -7.45 -7.08 5.96
C THR A 51 -6.47 -7.50 7.02
N VAL A 52 -5.19 -7.25 6.77
CA VAL A 52 -4.13 -7.50 7.75
C VAL A 52 -3.78 -6.20 8.46
N ARG A 53 -3.67 -6.27 9.79
CA ARG A 53 -3.06 -5.24 10.63
C ARG A 53 -1.76 -5.78 11.21
N GLY A 54 -0.70 -4.95 11.17
CA GLY A 54 0.61 -5.33 11.70
C GLY A 54 1.61 -4.18 11.60
N PRO A 55 2.82 -4.31 12.18
CA PRO A 55 3.78 -3.21 12.30
C PRO A 55 4.29 -2.66 10.95
N HIS A 56 4.11 -3.40 9.86
CA HIS A 56 4.49 -3.02 8.51
C HIS A 56 3.47 -2.15 7.76
N ILE A 57 2.33 -1.87 8.41
CA ILE A 57 1.23 -1.03 7.90
C ILE A 57 0.95 0.05 8.95
N SER A 58 0.76 1.29 8.56
CA SER A 58 0.46 2.35 9.52
C SER A 58 -0.93 2.16 10.16
N ALA A 59 -1.07 2.61 11.40
CA ALA A 59 -2.36 2.56 12.09
C ALA A 59 -3.43 3.38 11.36
N GLU A 60 -3.04 4.52 10.78
CA GLU A 60 -3.93 5.38 9.99
C GLU A 60 -4.44 4.67 8.73
N GLU A 61 -3.55 4.02 7.96
CA GLU A 61 -3.97 3.24 6.79
C GLU A 61 -4.94 2.12 7.15
N THR A 62 -4.70 1.44 8.28
CA THR A 62 -5.61 0.40 8.78
C THR A 62 -6.96 0.99 9.16
N ALA A 63 -6.99 2.12 9.90
CA ALA A 63 -8.23 2.79 10.29
C ALA A 63 -9.04 3.26 9.07
N GLU A 64 -8.37 3.86 8.08
CA GLU A 64 -9.02 4.29 6.84
C GLU A 64 -9.58 3.10 6.03
N ALA A 65 -8.87 1.98 5.98
CA ALA A 65 -9.33 0.77 5.30
C ALA A 65 -10.61 0.22 5.97
N VAL A 66 -10.63 0.17 7.32
CA VAL A 66 -11.80 -0.25 8.10
C VAL A 66 -12.98 0.69 7.87
N GLN A 67 -12.74 2.00 7.97
CA GLN A 67 -13.79 2.99 7.78
C GLN A 67 -14.39 2.91 6.37
N TRP A 68 -13.53 2.81 5.34
CA TRP A 68 -14.01 2.66 3.98
C TRP A 68 -14.87 1.40 3.77
N ALA A 69 -14.48 0.28 4.36
CA ALA A 69 -15.25 -0.95 4.27
C ALA A 69 -16.64 -0.80 4.91
N LEU A 70 -16.72 -0.14 6.08
CA LEU A 70 -17.98 0.16 6.77
C LEU A 70 -18.88 1.08 5.95
N ASP A 71 -18.34 2.20 5.47
CA ASP A 71 -19.08 3.21 4.70
C ASP A 71 -19.66 2.61 3.40
N ASN A 72 -18.97 1.63 2.82
CA ASN A 72 -19.41 0.93 1.62
C ASN A 72 -20.19 -0.36 1.89
N GLY A 73 -20.50 -0.68 3.17
CA GLY A 73 -21.32 -1.83 3.56
C GLY A 73 -20.71 -3.17 3.15
N PHE A 74 -19.41 -3.35 3.34
CA PHE A 74 -18.72 -4.63 3.16
C PHE A 74 -18.62 -5.40 4.46
N GLU A 75 -18.78 -6.74 4.38
CA GLU A 75 -18.31 -7.63 5.44
C GLU A 75 -16.76 -7.60 5.44
N MET A 76 -16.18 -7.34 6.60
CA MET A 76 -14.73 -7.25 6.76
C MET A 76 -14.23 -8.01 7.97
N GLU A 77 -13.14 -8.73 7.81
CA GLU A 77 -12.39 -9.37 8.88
C GLU A 77 -10.99 -8.77 8.97
N LEU A 78 -10.61 -8.30 10.17
CA LEU A 78 -9.30 -7.74 10.45
C LEU A 78 -8.44 -8.79 11.17
N LEU A 79 -7.27 -9.10 10.59
CA LEU A 79 -6.33 -10.09 11.09
C LEU A 79 -5.08 -9.41 11.65
N ASP A 80 -4.75 -9.70 12.90
CA ASP A 80 -3.50 -9.26 13.52
C ASP A 80 -2.37 -10.21 13.15
N LEU A 81 -1.49 -9.79 12.25
CA LEU A 81 -0.34 -10.57 11.78
C LEU A 81 0.94 -9.76 11.89
N ASN A 82 1.95 -10.33 12.54
CA ASN A 82 3.26 -9.70 12.68
C ASN A 82 4.31 -10.39 11.79
N PRO A 83 4.59 -9.88 10.59
CA PRO A 83 5.58 -10.48 9.70
C PRO A 83 7.03 -10.32 10.18
N LEU A 84 7.30 -9.47 11.18
CA LEU A 84 8.63 -9.34 11.80
C LEU A 84 9.05 -10.59 12.58
N GLN A 85 8.17 -11.56 12.78
CA GLN A 85 8.51 -12.88 13.32
C GLN A 85 9.31 -13.76 12.36
N MET A 86 9.37 -13.39 11.08
CA MET A 86 10.17 -14.08 10.08
C MET A 86 11.52 -13.37 9.90
N GLU A 87 12.62 -14.12 9.94
CA GLU A 87 13.99 -13.61 9.83
C GLU A 87 14.18 -12.68 8.62
N ALA A 88 13.71 -13.11 7.43
CA ALA A 88 13.83 -12.31 6.23
C ALA A 88 13.15 -10.94 6.31
N VAL A 89 12.10 -10.83 7.12
CA VAL A 89 11.36 -9.57 7.34
C VAL A 89 11.94 -8.81 8.53
N GLU A 90 12.32 -9.52 9.61
CA GLU A 90 12.97 -8.95 10.78
C GLU A 90 14.27 -8.22 10.41
N PHE A 91 15.06 -8.79 9.50
CA PHE A 91 16.30 -8.17 9.02
C PHE A 91 16.15 -7.42 7.70
N ASN A 92 14.91 -7.17 7.27
CA ASN A 92 14.62 -6.38 6.06
C ASN A 92 15.40 -6.85 4.81
N HIS A 93 15.47 -8.17 4.57
CA HIS A 93 16.19 -8.73 3.43
C HIS A 93 15.59 -8.22 2.09
N THR A 94 16.36 -8.31 1.03
CA THR A 94 15.93 -7.86 -0.32
C THR A 94 14.74 -8.66 -0.86
N ASP A 95 14.59 -9.90 -0.44
CA ASP A 95 13.49 -10.82 -0.78
C ASP A 95 12.36 -10.86 0.27
N ARG A 96 12.42 -10.00 1.31
CA ARG A 96 11.41 -9.95 2.37
C ARG A 96 9.97 -9.91 1.86
N CYS A 97 9.75 -9.26 0.70
CA CYS A 97 8.41 -9.15 0.12
C CYS A 97 7.82 -10.50 -0.28
N TYR A 98 8.67 -11.45 -0.72
CA TYR A 98 8.23 -12.82 -1.01
C TYR A 98 7.78 -13.54 0.26
N PHE A 99 8.64 -13.56 1.30
CA PHE A 99 8.34 -14.24 2.56
C PHE A 99 7.15 -13.62 3.27
N CYS A 100 7.10 -12.28 3.35
CA CYS A 100 5.99 -11.54 3.93
C CYS A 100 4.67 -11.89 3.23
N LYS A 101 4.59 -11.73 1.90
CA LYS A 101 3.37 -12.06 1.15
C LYS A 101 2.98 -13.53 1.30
N LYS A 102 3.95 -14.45 1.22
CA LYS A 102 3.66 -15.88 1.37
C LYS A 102 3.01 -16.18 2.73
N HIS A 103 3.57 -15.63 3.81
CA HIS A 103 3.01 -15.79 5.16
C HIS A 103 1.61 -15.19 5.28
N LEU A 104 1.45 -13.92 4.89
CA LEU A 104 0.16 -13.23 5.00
C LEU A 104 -0.92 -13.92 4.17
N PHE A 105 -0.62 -14.28 2.91
CA PHE A 105 -1.61 -14.90 2.03
C PHE A 105 -1.95 -16.34 2.40
N LEU A 106 -1.05 -17.08 3.06
CA LEU A 106 -1.41 -18.38 3.67
C LEU A 106 -2.49 -18.20 4.74
N GLU A 107 -2.34 -17.21 5.59
CA GLU A 107 -3.32 -16.95 6.65
C GLU A 107 -4.64 -16.39 6.08
N LEU A 108 -4.57 -15.45 5.14
CA LEU A 108 -5.76 -14.93 4.45
C LEU A 108 -6.52 -16.06 3.73
N LYS A 109 -5.81 -17.02 3.13
CA LYS A 109 -6.43 -18.17 2.46
C LYS A 109 -7.17 -19.08 3.45
N ARG A 110 -6.64 -19.30 4.65
CA ARG A 110 -7.33 -20.03 5.72
C ARG A 110 -8.62 -19.32 6.14
N ARG A 111 -8.58 -17.97 6.24
CA ARG A 111 -9.74 -17.16 6.62
C ARG A 111 -10.76 -17.01 5.50
N ALA A 112 -10.35 -17.08 4.27
CA ALA A 112 -11.26 -17.14 3.13
C ALA A 112 -12.10 -18.42 3.11
N ALA A 113 -11.64 -19.48 3.75
CA ALA A 113 -12.28 -20.80 3.78
C ALA A 113 -12.60 -21.32 2.36
N ASP A 114 -13.86 -21.54 2.04
CA ASP A 114 -14.31 -22.03 0.73
C ASP A 114 -14.48 -20.92 -0.31
N LEU A 115 -14.25 -19.65 0.04
CA LEU A 115 -14.33 -18.54 -0.91
C LEU A 115 -13.02 -18.44 -1.73
N PRO A 116 -13.11 -18.28 -3.05
CA PRO A 116 -11.93 -17.94 -3.85
C PRO A 116 -11.31 -16.63 -3.32
N LEU A 117 -10.01 -16.67 -3.01
CA LEU A 117 -9.28 -15.51 -2.54
C LEU A 117 -8.68 -14.76 -3.73
N CYS A 118 -9.00 -13.48 -3.83
CA CYS A 118 -8.50 -12.56 -4.85
C CYS A 118 -7.61 -11.48 -4.24
N ASP A 119 -6.70 -10.91 -5.04
CA ASP A 119 -5.92 -9.73 -4.69
C ASP A 119 -6.08 -8.60 -5.70
N GLY A 120 -5.63 -7.40 -5.33
CA GLY A 120 -5.72 -6.20 -6.17
C GLY A 120 -4.54 -6.02 -7.14
N THR A 121 -3.76 -7.05 -7.44
CA THR A 121 -2.69 -6.96 -8.45
C THR A 121 -3.28 -6.60 -9.80
N ASN A 122 -2.79 -5.52 -10.42
CA ASN A 122 -3.23 -5.06 -11.74
C ASN A 122 -2.22 -5.45 -12.84
N HIS A 123 -2.62 -5.29 -14.12
CA HIS A 123 -1.78 -5.66 -15.26
C HIS A 123 -0.44 -4.92 -15.30
N SER A 124 -0.41 -3.64 -14.93
CA SER A 124 0.85 -2.85 -14.89
C SER A 124 1.86 -3.39 -13.88
N ASP A 125 1.41 -4.10 -12.84
CA ASP A 125 2.30 -4.70 -11.84
C ASP A 125 3.11 -5.88 -12.38
N LEU A 126 2.63 -6.53 -13.46
CA LEU A 126 3.29 -7.68 -14.08
C LEU A 126 4.52 -7.28 -14.89
N SER A 127 4.64 -6.02 -15.32
CA SER A 127 5.77 -5.52 -16.12
C SER A 127 7.07 -5.35 -15.33
N HIS A 128 7.02 -5.48 -14.00
CA HIS A 128 8.16 -5.29 -13.12
C HIS A 128 8.40 -6.55 -12.28
N TYR A 129 9.67 -6.91 -12.12
CA TYR A 129 10.02 -7.99 -11.20
C TYR A 129 9.62 -7.61 -9.76
N ARG A 130 8.69 -8.36 -9.20
CA ARG A 130 8.22 -8.20 -7.82
C ARG A 130 8.27 -9.54 -7.11
N PRO A 131 9.19 -9.74 -6.15
CA PRO A 131 9.30 -11.01 -5.43
C PRO A 131 7.97 -11.52 -4.85
N GLY A 132 7.11 -10.60 -4.42
CA GLY A 132 5.79 -10.93 -3.88
C GLY A 132 4.82 -11.58 -4.88
N LEU A 133 4.95 -11.36 -6.19
CA LEU A 133 4.09 -12.00 -7.20
C LEU A 133 4.35 -13.51 -7.29
N LYS A 134 5.59 -13.94 -7.06
CA LYS A 134 5.94 -15.36 -6.98
C LYS A 134 5.15 -16.07 -5.87
N ALA A 135 5.03 -15.45 -4.71
CA ALA A 135 4.26 -16.01 -3.59
C ALA A 135 2.77 -16.16 -3.94
N LEU A 136 2.17 -15.18 -4.63
CA LEU A 136 0.77 -15.25 -5.06
C LEU A 136 0.54 -16.40 -6.04
N SER A 137 1.44 -16.56 -7.03
CA SER A 137 1.39 -17.66 -8.01
C SER A 137 1.50 -19.02 -7.33
N GLU A 138 2.48 -19.21 -6.42
CA GLU A 138 2.65 -20.47 -5.67
C GLU A 138 1.41 -20.83 -4.84
N LEU A 139 0.74 -19.85 -4.27
CA LEU A 139 -0.46 -20.01 -3.46
C LEU A 139 -1.74 -20.09 -4.29
N LYS A 140 -1.65 -19.93 -5.60
CA LYS A 140 -2.79 -19.89 -6.52
C LYS A 140 -3.83 -18.85 -6.09
N ILE A 141 -3.37 -17.65 -5.79
CA ILE A 141 -4.22 -16.48 -5.51
C ILE A 141 -4.65 -15.88 -6.84
N HIS A 142 -5.93 -15.58 -6.99
CA HIS A 142 -6.47 -14.95 -8.19
C HIS A 142 -6.17 -13.45 -8.21
N SER A 143 -5.78 -12.93 -9.36
CA SER A 143 -5.55 -11.50 -9.58
C SER A 143 -6.49 -10.97 -10.68
N PRO A 144 -7.80 -10.79 -10.38
CA PRO A 144 -8.81 -10.53 -11.41
C PRO A 144 -8.54 -9.29 -12.26
N LEU A 145 -7.94 -8.25 -11.68
CA LEU A 145 -7.58 -7.04 -12.44
C LEU A 145 -6.47 -7.32 -13.45
N ALA A 146 -5.46 -8.09 -13.06
CA ALA A 146 -4.38 -8.49 -13.97
C ALA A 146 -4.90 -9.44 -15.06
N GLU A 147 -5.74 -10.41 -14.70
CA GLU A 147 -6.36 -11.38 -15.61
C GLU A 147 -7.32 -10.71 -16.61
N ALA A 148 -8.01 -9.63 -16.20
CA ALA A 148 -8.87 -8.82 -17.05
C ALA A 148 -8.13 -7.67 -17.76
N GLU A 149 -6.78 -7.66 -17.70
CA GLU A 149 -5.91 -6.66 -18.33
C GLU A 149 -6.18 -5.21 -17.90
N PHE A 150 -6.58 -5.02 -16.64
CA PHE A 150 -6.71 -3.68 -16.07
C PHE A 150 -5.34 -3.11 -15.71
N SER A 151 -4.98 -2.00 -16.33
CA SER A 151 -3.87 -1.17 -15.89
C SER A 151 -4.25 -0.35 -14.66
N LYS A 152 -3.25 0.24 -14.00
CA LYS A 152 -3.49 1.18 -12.90
C LYS A 152 -4.29 2.42 -13.34
N GLN A 153 -4.13 2.84 -14.58
CA GLN A 153 -4.91 3.94 -15.16
C GLN A 153 -6.36 3.53 -15.38
N ASP A 154 -6.61 2.30 -15.86
CA ASP A 154 -7.98 1.78 -16.00
C ASP A 154 -8.72 1.73 -14.67
N ASN A 155 -8.03 1.33 -13.57
CA ASN A 155 -8.62 1.33 -12.23
C ASN A 155 -9.10 2.72 -11.80
N ARG A 156 -8.34 3.78 -12.14
CA ARG A 156 -8.72 5.16 -11.86
C ARG A 156 -9.88 5.62 -12.71
N GLU A 157 -9.80 5.43 -14.03
CA GLU A 157 -10.82 5.87 -14.96
C GLU A 157 -12.18 5.19 -14.73
N VAL A 158 -12.16 3.85 -14.63
CA VAL A 158 -13.38 3.08 -14.38
C VAL A 158 -13.90 3.33 -12.97
N GLY A 159 -12.99 3.50 -11.99
CA GLY A 159 -13.35 3.90 -10.64
C GLY A 159 -14.10 5.24 -10.62
N ALA A 160 -13.58 6.26 -11.29
CA ALA A 160 -14.25 7.57 -11.41
C ALA A 160 -15.62 7.44 -12.09
N LEU A 161 -15.68 6.71 -13.21
CA LEU A 161 -16.93 6.48 -13.95
C LEU A 161 -18.01 5.75 -13.14
N THR A 162 -17.60 4.82 -12.28
CA THR A 162 -18.53 4.02 -11.46
C THR A 162 -18.86 4.64 -10.11
N GLY A 163 -18.24 5.77 -9.77
CA GLY A 163 -18.49 6.52 -8.53
C GLY A 163 -17.67 6.04 -7.32
N LEU A 164 -16.51 5.38 -7.56
CA LEU A 164 -15.57 5.07 -6.49
C LEU A 164 -15.02 6.37 -5.90
N ASP A 165 -15.11 6.53 -4.58
CA ASP A 165 -14.48 7.65 -3.89
C ASP A 165 -12.95 7.58 -3.94
N ARG A 166 -12.26 8.70 -3.90
CA ARG A 166 -10.78 8.80 -3.92
C ARG A 166 -10.15 7.88 -4.98
N TRP A 167 -10.73 7.84 -6.17
CA TRP A 167 -10.28 7.03 -7.31
C TRP A 167 -8.87 7.38 -7.79
N ASP A 168 -8.34 8.53 -7.39
CA ASP A 168 -7.01 9.06 -7.70
C ASP A 168 -5.98 8.82 -6.57
N GLN A 169 -6.37 8.11 -5.50
CA GLN A 169 -5.51 7.86 -4.34
C GLN A 169 -4.10 7.42 -4.74
N ALA A 170 -3.09 8.08 -4.15
CA ALA A 170 -1.70 7.74 -4.34
C ALA A 170 -1.33 6.38 -3.72
N ALA A 171 -0.26 5.76 -4.26
CA ALA A 171 0.22 4.49 -3.73
C ALA A 171 0.86 4.67 -2.34
N ARG A 172 0.48 3.81 -1.41
CA ARG A 172 1.03 3.74 -0.05
C ARG A 172 1.93 2.51 0.06
N PRO A 173 3.24 2.66 -0.03
CA PRO A 173 4.15 1.54 0.07
C PRO A 173 4.34 1.12 1.53
N CYS A 174 4.53 -0.20 1.75
CA CYS A 174 4.82 -0.82 3.04
C CYS A 174 5.86 -0.03 3.86
N MET A 175 5.66 0.10 5.16
CA MET A 175 6.53 0.85 6.09
C MET A 175 7.98 0.35 6.11
N LEU A 176 8.21 -0.93 5.79
CA LEU A 176 9.56 -1.49 5.67
C LEU A 176 10.42 -0.80 4.58
N THR A 177 9.80 -0.10 3.64
CA THR A 177 10.52 0.70 2.63
C THR A 177 11.12 2.00 3.19
N ARG A 178 10.88 2.32 4.47
CA ARG A 178 11.49 3.44 5.20
C ARG A 178 12.82 3.05 5.83
N LEU A 179 13.14 1.76 5.85
CA LEU A 179 14.31 1.22 6.55
C LEU A 179 15.29 0.60 5.54
N PRO A 180 16.60 0.66 5.82
CA PRO A 180 17.62 0.09 4.95
C PRO A 180 17.52 -1.44 4.91
N TYR A 181 17.98 -2.02 3.80
CA TYR A 181 18.08 -3.46 3.65
C TYR A 181 19.15 -4.07 4.57
N ASN A 182 18.94 -5.34 4.92
CA ASN A 182 19.85 -6.16 5.70
C ASN A 182 20.21 -5.58 7.07
N GLN A 183 19.23 -4.91 7.68
CA GLN A 183 19.32 -4.40 9.05
C GLN A 183 18.10 -4.84 9.85
N LYS A 184 18.31 -5.05 11.14
CA LYS A 184 17.23 -5.42 12.05
C LYS A 184 16.17 -4.31 12.12
N VAL A 185 14.93 -4.69 11.89
CA VAL A 185 13.76 -3.80 11.98
C VAL A 185 13.31 -3.75 13.44
N LEU A 186 13.22 -2.55 13.98
CA LEU A 186 12.59 -2.33 15.27
C LEU A 186 11.14 -1.91 15.06
N ALA A 187 10.21 -2.60 15.70
CA ALA A 187 8.78 -2.24 15.62
C ALA A 187 8.52 -0.80 16.10
N SER A 188 9.32 -0.34 17.11
CA SER A 188 9.30 1.05 17.59
C SER A 188 9.65 2.06 16.49
N ASP A 189 10.62 1.76 15.63
CA ASP A 189 10.99 2.65 14.52
C ASP A 189 9.83 2.76 13.52
N LEU A 190 9.18 1.64 13.19
CA LEU A 190 8.03 1.63 12.28
C LEU A 190 6.84 2.41 12.87
N THR A 191 6.57 2.26 14.16
CA THR A 191 5.51 3.01 14.86
C THR A 191 5.83 4.51 14.83
N ALA A 192 7.03 4.91 15.23
CA ALA A 192 7.43 6.31 15.24
C ALA A 192 7.38 6.95 13.84
N VAL A 193 7.87 6.24 12.81
CA VAL A 193 7.77 6.70 11.42
C VAL A 193 6.29 6.87 11.02
N GLY A 194 5.44 5.88 11.31
CA GLY A 194 4.02 5.93 10.96
C GLY A 194 3.27 7.09 11.61
N GLU A 195 3.47 7.29 12.92
CA GLU A 195 2.86 8.39 13.67
C GLU A 195 3.32 9.76 13.16
N THR A 196 4.61 9.89 12.89
CA THR A 196 5.19 11.14 12.39
C THR A 196 4.75 11.42 10.95
N GLU A 197 4.78 10.42 10.04
CA GLU A 197 4.25 10.59 8.67
C GLU A 197 2.76 10.98 8.70
N THR A 198 1.97 10.42 9.62
CA THR A 198 0.55 10.79 9.82
C THR A 198 0.41 12.25 10.25
N ALA A 199 1.18 12.70 11.24
CA ALA A 199 1.14 14.09 11.71
C ALA A 199 1.55 15.07 10.60
N MET A 200 2.64 14.76 9.87
CA MET A 200 3.11 15.57 8.75
C MET A 200 2.09 15.62 7.61
N ASN A 201 1.42 14.50 7.28
CA ASN A 201 0.36 14.47 6.26
C ASN A 201 -0.80 15.39 6.65
N ARG A 202 -1.21 15.38 7.92
CA ARG A 202 -2.27 16.29 8.41
C ARG A 202 -1.85 17.75 8.32
N PHE A 203 -0.63 18.07 8.69
CA PHE A 203 -0.07 19.41 8.54
C PHE A 203 -0.13 19.86 7.07
N PHE A 204 0.42 19.08 6.16
CA PHE A 204 0.44 19.41 4.73
C PHE A 204 -0.96 19.51 4.11
N ALA A 205 -1.90 18.66 4.54
CA ALA A 205 -3.28 18.74 4.09
C ALA A 205 -3.94 20.09 4.49
N GLY A 206 -3.57 20.64 5.66
CA GLY A 206 -4.02 21.95 6.13
C GLY A 206 -3.55 23.13 5.28
N LEU A 207 -2.47 22.97 4.51
CA LEU A 207 -1.93 24.02 3.64
C LEU A 207 -2.74 24.24 2.36
N ASN A 208 -3.68 23.35 2.03
CA ASN A 208 -4.52 23.42 0.81
C ASN A 208 -3.71 23.51 -0.51
N LYS A 209 -2.52 22.93 -0.54
CA LYS A 209 -1.61 22.89 -1.71
C LYS A 209 -1.67 21.56 -2.49
N GLY A 210 -2.72 20.77 -2.25
CA GLY A 210 -2.78 19.40 -2.76
C GLY A 210 -1.87 18.44 -1.99
N GLU A 211 -1.70 17.23 -2.49
CA GLU A 211 -0.84 16.22 -1.85
C GLU A 211 0.63 16.65 -1.86
N ILE A 212 1.27 16.60 -0.70
CA ILE A 212 2.73 16.74 -0.54
C ILE A 212 3.29 15.34 -0.30
N ARG A 213 4.04 14.84 -1.27
CA ARG A 213 4.57 13.48 -1.26
C ARG A 213 5.93 13.45 -0.59
N PHE A 214 6.05 12.70 0.49
CA PHE A 214 7.31 12.55 1.22
C PHE A 214 7.41 11.15 1.87
N ARG A 215 8.56 10.84 2.45
CA ARG A 215 8.82 9.64 3.25
C ARG A 215 9.91 9.92 4.26
N LEU A 216 9.70 9.52 5.50
CA LEU A 216 10.74 9.50 6.52
C LEU A 216 11.56 8.22 6.36
N ARG A 217 12.87 8.33 6.22
CA ARG A 217 13.76 7.17 6.00
C ARG A 217 14.91 7.14 6.97
N LYS A 218 15.13 5.96 7.54
CA LYS A 218 16.33 5.68 8.30
C LYS A 218 17.50 5.51 7.33
N VAL A 219 18.45 6.41 7.35
CA VAL A 219 19.60 6.39 6.43
C VAL A 219 20.87 5.86 7.09
N SER A 220 20.93 5.90 8.41
CA SER A 220 21.95 5.26 9.24
C SER A 220 21.33 4.77 10.56
N PRO A 221 22.06 4.04 11.44
CA PRO A 221 21.51 3.57 12.70
C PRO A 221 20.88 4.65 13.58
N GLU A 222 21.39 5.88 13.50
CA GLU A 222 21.01 7.00 14.37
C GLU A 222 20.39 8.18 13.59
N ALA A 223 20.30 8.09 12.25
CA ALA A 223 19.85 9.22 11.44
C ALA A 223 18.65 8.88 10.55
N PHE A 224 17.71 9.80 10.55
CA PHE A 224 16.58 9.83 9.63
C PHE A 224 16.68 11.04 8.69
N GLU A 225 16.16 10.88 7.47
CA GLU A 225 15.96 11.96 6.50
C GLU A 225 14.49 12.02 6.10
N MET A 226 13.99 13.22 5.84
CA MET A 226 12.71 13.42 5.17
C MET A 226 12.94 13.60 3.67
N HIS A 227 12.72 12.53 2.92
CA HIS A 227 12.75 12.56 1.47
C HIS A 227 11.42 13.10 0.96
N ILE A 228 11.45 14.23 0.29
CA ILE A 228 10.27 14.90 -0.26
C ILE A 228 10.39 14.99 -1.78
N GLN A 229 9.28 14.80 -2.50
CA GLN A 229 9.27 15.00 -3.95
C GLN A 229 9.68 16.44 -4.28
N ARG A 230 10.62 16.64 -5.21
CA ARG A 230 11.18 17.96 -5.53
C ARG A 230 10.10 18.99 -5.88
N GLU A 231 9.18 18.63 -6.76
CA GLU A 231 8.07 19.50 -7.16
C GLU A 231 7.22 19.95 -5.97
N ASP A 232 6.99 19.04 -5.00
CA ASP A 232 6.20 19.32 -3.82
C ASP A 232 6.97 20.20 -2.83
N PHE A 233 8.28 19.99 -2.71
CA PHE A 233 9.16 20.85 -1.92
C PHE A 233 9.17 22.30 -2.44
N GLU A 234 9.24 22.48 -3.77
CA GLU A 234 9.25 23.78 -4.40
C GLU A 234 7.93 24.54 -4.27
N ARG A 235 6.80 23.84 -4.06
CA ARG A 235 5.49 24.45 -3.79
C ARG A 235 5.36 25.02 -2.37
N LEU A 236 6.19 24.57 -1.43
CA LEU A 236 6.17 25.08 -0.05
C LEU A 236 6.93 26.39 0.05
N SER A 237 6.35 27.37 0.74
CA SER A 237 7.06 28.60 1.11
C SER A 237 8.13 28.32 2.17
N GLU A 238 9.03 29.27 2.39
CA GLU A 238 10.06 29.16 3.42
C GLU A 238 9.43 29.07 4.83
N GLU A 239 8.37 29.82 5.08
CA GLU A 239 7.62 29.81 6.34
C GLU A 239 6.98 28.45 6.59
N GLU A 240 6.27 27.89 5.58
CA GLU A 240 5.65 26.55 5.67
C GLU A 240 6.68 25.44 5.88
N ARG A 241 7.87 25.55 5.27
CA ARG A 241 8.98 24.61 5.50
C ARG A 241 9.46 24.70 6.95
N THR A 242 9.66 25.91 7.45
CA THR A 242 10.09 26.14 8.84
C THR A 242 9.09 25.58 9.85
N GLU A 243 7.79 25.80 9.63
CA GLU A 243 6.74 25.24 10.49
C GLU A 243 6.74 23.71 10.44
N ALA A 244 6.88 23.12 9.26
CA ALA A 244 6.96 21.68 9.09
C ALA A 244 8.23 21.08 9.74
N GLU A 245 9.36 21.79 9.68
CA GLU A 245 10.61 21.40 10.38
C GLU A 245 10.43 21.44 11.90
N HIS A 246 9.78 22.45 12.43
CA HIS A 246 9.46 22.52 13.85
C HIS A 246 8.53 21.38 14.28
N LEU A 247 7.52 21.06 13.47
CA LEU A 247 6.65 19.91 13.73
C LEU A 247 7.44 18.61 13.71
N LEU A 248 8.28 18.38 12.70
CA LEU A 248 9.11 17.17 12.58
C LEU A 248 10.07 17.05 13.77
N ALA A 249 10.72 18.14 14.17
CA ALA A 249 11.63 18.19 15.30
C ALA A 249 10.97 17.94 16.67
N SER A 250 9.64 18.12 16.76
CA SER A 250 8.89 17.79 17.98
C SER A 250 8.81 16.29 18.26
N PHE A 251 9.11 15.45 17.27
CA PHE A 251 9.23 14.00 17.42
C PHE A 251 10.68 13.63 17.71
N PRO A 252 10.99 13.07 18.90
CA PRO A 252 12.39 12.89 19.36
C PRO A 252 13.29 12.14 18.37
N LEU A 253 12.75 11.11 17.69
CA LEU A 253 13.51 10.30 16.72
C LEU A 253 13.90 11.09 15.45
N PHE A 254 13.19 12.18 15.16
CA PHE A 254 13.36 12.98 13.95
C PHE A 254 13.86 14.40 14.22
N ALA A 255 14.26 14.71 15.46
CA ALA A 255 14.69 16.05 15.88
C ALA A 255 15.85 16.63 15.04
N SER A 256 16.69 15.76 14.48
CA SER A 256 17.81 16.14 13.59
C SER A 256 17.60 15.72 12.13
N ALA A 257 16.39 15.32 11.75
CA ALA A 257 16.11 14.83 10.41
C ALA A 257 16.25 15.95 9.38
N GLN A 258 17.07 15.73 8.36
CA GLN A 258 17.27 16.69 7.29
C GLN A 258 16.28 16.43 6.15
N TRP A 259 15.86 17.51 5.48
CA TRP A 259 15.04 17.42 4.30
C TRP A 259 15.89 17.19 3.05
N LYS A 260 15.44 16.29 2.21
CA LYS A 260 16.12 15.93 0.96
C LYS A 260 15.13 15.92 -0.20
N PRO A 261 15.11 16.97 -1.03
CA PRO A 261 14.33 16.97 -2.27
C PRO A 261 14.81 15.87 -3.22
N MET A 262 13.86 15.06 -3.73
CA MET A 262 14.11 13.88 -4.55
C MET A 262 13.31 13.95 -5.84
N GLU A 263 13.93 13.56 -6.97
CA GLU A 263 13.23 13.39 -8.25
C GLU A 263 12.25 12.20 -8.21
N LYS A 264 12.60 11.18 -7.43
CA LYS A 264 11.78 9.97 -7.30
C LYS A 264 11.87 9.41 -5.89
N LEU A 265 10.71 9.22 -5.25
CA LEU A 265 10.65 8.66 -3.89
C LEU A 265 10.74 7.13 -3.85
N SER A 266 10.32 6.43 -4.90
CA SER A 266 10.35 4.96 -4.94
C SER A 266 11.75 4.43 -5.27
N GLY A 267 12.11 3.24 -4.71
CA GLY A 267 13.35 2.54 -5.08
C GLY A 267 14.63 3.11 -4.48
N TYR A 268 14.57 3.95 -3.45
CA TYR A 268 15.76 4.58 -2.85
C TYR A 268 16.79 3.56 -2.37
N PHE A 269 16.38 2.59 -1.58
CA PHE A 269 17.29 1.55 -1.07
C PHE A 269 17.71 0.55 -2.13
N ASP A 270 16.90 0.33 -3.17
CA ASP A 270 17.27 -0.51 -4.32
C ASP A 270 18.42 0.10 -5.10
N GLN A 271 18.39 1.44 -5.32
CA GLN A 271 19.47 2.18 -5.96
C GLN A 271 20.77 2.12 -5.16
N LEU A 272 20.69 2.22 -3.82
CA LEU A 272 21.88 2.11 -2.97
C LEU A 272 22.51 0.72 -3.00
N LEU A 273 21.73 -0.35 -3.18
CA LEU A 273 22.26 -1.69 -3.39
C LEU A 273 22.99 -1.82 -4.74
N GLY A 274 22.41 -1.28 -5.81
CA GLY A 274 23.05 -1.26 -7.13
C GLY A 274 24.37 -0.47 -7.15
N GLN A 275 24.46 0.61 -6.40
CA GLN A 275 25.69 1.40 -6.26
C GLN A 275 26.80 0.71 -5.43
N LYS A 276 26.45 -0.19 -4.53
CA LYS A 276 27.41 -0.96 -3.73
C LYS A 276 27.94 -2.20 -4.45
N ALA A 277 27.33 -2.59 -5.56
CA ALA A 277 27.73 -3.72 -6.38
C ALA A 277 28.73 -3.36 -7.50
N HIS A 278 29.12 -2.10 -7.60
CA HIS A 278 30.19 -1.56 -8.45
C HIS A 278 31.30 -0.99 -7.59
#